data_9e9adcd21046e976d1f77c46b5034afb
#
_entry.id   9e9adcd21046e976d1f77c46b5034afb
#
_cell.length_a   1.000
_cell.length_b   1.000
_cell.length_c   1.000
_cell.angle_alpha   90.00
_cell.angle_beta   90.00
_cell.angle_gamma   90.00
#
_symmetry.space_group_name_H-M   'P 1'
#
loop_
_entity.id
_entity.type
_entity.pdbx_description
1 polymer ?
#
loop_
_entity_poly.entity_id
_entity_poly.type
_entity_poly.pdbx_seq_one_letter_code
_entity_poly.pdbx_strand_id
1 'polypeptide(L)'
;CAALTTLCELVLPMIVRAITDRATSEAAALTVEFVLKIGGLYVLLRIIDAAANFYMTTRGHHMGTFIESDMRHDLFEHLQKLGFAYYSSAKIGQLMARITSDLFEVTEFAHHCPEEFFIAAIKITVPFVILMGMNPILTLIVFAMIPLMIFCTRFFNKKMRQTFKERNHQVGEINAQVEDSLLGIRVVKSFANEPMELTKFDRGNEQFVKIKNKSYIYMGGFHTTTRIFDGLMYIVVVVAGALFMIGGKLTAPDYMAYLLYVSTLLTSIRRIVEFMEQFQRGMTGIE
;
A
#
# COMPACT_ATOMS: atom_id res chain seq x y z
N CYS A 1 16.82 7.39 -6.73
CA CYS A 1 15.67 8.30 -6.86
C CYS A 1 14.78 8.21 -5.63
N ALA A 2 14.28 7.01 -5.22
CA ALA A 2 13.40 6.83 -4.05
C ALA A 2 13.93 7.48 -2.76
N ALA A 3 15.22 7.34 -2.44
CA ALA A 3 15.83 8.04 -1.32
C ALA A 3 15.80 9.57 -1.47
N LEU A 4 16.04 10.06 -2.67
CA LEU A 4 16.08 11.51 -2.96
C LEU A 4 14.69 12.14 -2.81
N THR A 5 13.66 11.54 -3.42
CA THR A 5 12.26 12.01 -3.30
C THR A 5 11.82 12.01 -1.85
N THR A 6 12.09 10.91 -1.12
CA THR A 6 11.73 10.78 0.28
C THR A 6 12.42 11.83 1.16
N LEU A 7 13.71 12.08 0.95
CA LEU A 7 14.45 13.11 1.69
C LEU A 7 13.94 14.52 1.37
N CYS A 8 13.60 14.83 0.12
CA CYS A 8 13.00 16.11 -0.25
C CYS A 8 11.67 16.36 0.48
N GLU A 9 10.83 15.33 0.64
CA GLU A 9 9.59 15.45 1.42
C GLU A 9 9.85 15.69 2.91
N LEU A 10 10.86 15.03 3.49
CA LEU A 10 11.18 15.15 4.91
C LEU A 10 11.84 16.49 5.31
N VAL A 11 12.26 17.30 4.35
CA VAL A 11 12.82 18.64 4.62
C VAL A 11 11.74 19.66 5.00
N LEU A 12 10.49 19.51 4.51
CA LEU A 12 9.42 20.48 4.77
C LEU A 12 9.17 20.75 6.27
N PRO A 13 9.06 19.76 7.16
CA PRO A 13 8.89 20.00 8.59
C PRO A 13 10.06 20.80 9.19
N MET A 14 11.29 20.60 8.72
CA MET A 14 12.47 21.33 9.18
C MET A 14 12.46 22.79 8.69
N ILE A 15 11.97 23.04 7.48
CA ILE A 15 11.78 24.40 6.96
C ILE A 15 10.76 25.15 7.82
N VAL A 16 9.61 24.53 8.10
CA VAL A 16 8.58 25.14 8.96
C VAL A 16 9.12 25.40 10.36
N ARG A 17 9.87 24.44 10.93
CA ARG A 17 10.57 24.62 12.20
C ARG A 17 11.50 25.82 12.18
N ALA A 18 12.36 25.97 11.16
CA ALA A 18 13.32 27.03 11.04
C ALA A 18 12.66 28.44 10.91
N ILE A 19 11.54 28.53 10.18
CA ILE A 19 10.76 29.76 10.06
C ILE A 19 10.11 30.12 11.41
N THR A 20 9.49 29.13 12.07
CA THR A 20 8.80 29.31 13.36
C THR A 20 9.80 29.70 14.46
N ASP A 21 10.99 29.08 14.47
CA ASP A 21 12.05 29.38 15.43
C ASP A 21 12.49 30.83 15.36
N ARG A 22 12.73 31.34 14.15
CA ARG A 22 13.07 32.77 13.96
C ARG A 22 11.92 33.70 14.29
N ALA A 23 10.69 33.30 14.02
CA ALA A 23 9.52 34.10 14.34
C ALA A 23 9.27 34.23 15.86
N THR A 24 9.68 33.23 16.65
CA THR A 24 9.44 33.17 18.10
C THR A 24 10.64 33.66 18.93
N SER A 25 11.88 33.45 18.45
CA SER A 25 13.08 33.86 19.21
C SER A 25 13.39 35.34 19.11
N GLU A 26 13.32 35.91 17.91
CA GLU A 26 13.49 37.32 17.65
C GLU A 26 12.65 37.71 16.42
N ALA A 27 11.54 38.40 16.62
CA ALA A 27 10.67 38.83 15.52
C ALA A 27 11.41 39.66 14.43
N ALA A 28 12.50 40.37 14.80
CA ALA A 28 13.37 41.08 13.89
C ALA A 28 14.28 40.17 13.03
N ALA A 29 14.47 38.91 13.41
CA ALA A 29 15.29 37.94 12.66
C ALA A 29 14.52 37.25 11.49
N LEU A 30 13.20 37.35 11.47
CA LEU A 30 12.37 36.86 10.36
C LEU A 30 12.29 37.95 9.27
N THR A 31 13.28 37.96 8.40
CA THR A 31 13.35 38.92 7.28
C THR A 31 12.68 38.36 6.02
N VAL A 32 12.14 39.22 5.16
CA VAL A 32 11.58 38.82 3.86
C VAL A 32 12.62 38.08 3.02
N GLU A 33 13.87 38.50 3.08
CA GLU A 33 14.98 37.88 2.39
C GLU A 33 15.18 36.42 2.84
N PHE A 34 15.12 36.15 4.14
CA PHE A 34 15.23 34.78 4.68
C PHE A 34 14.07 33.89 4.21
N VAL A 35 12.84 34.40 4.28
CA VAL A 35 11.66 33.67 3.84
C VAL A 35 11.73 33.32 2.35
N LEU A 36 12.15 34.30 1.52
CA LEU A 36 12.33 34.09 0.07
C LEU A 36 13.45 33.09 -0.24
N LYS A 37 14.58 33.13 0.48
CA LYS A 37 15.67 32.15 0.32
C LYS A 37 15.24 30.74 0.66
N ILE A 38 14.57 30.58 1.79
CA ILE A 38 14.04 29.24 2.19
C ILE A 38 12.92 28.76 1.25
N GLY A 39 12.03 29.67 0.86
CA GLY A 39 10.99 29.41 -0.13
C GLY A 39 11.58 28.97 -1.47
N GLY A 40 12.60 29.68 -1.96
CA GLY A 40 13.34 29.32 -3.17
C GLY A 40 14.03 27.96 -3.07
N LEU A 41 14.66 27.67 -1.92
CA LEU A 41 15.24 26.34 -1.65
C LEU A 41 14.17 25.27 -1.69
N TYR A 42 13.01 25.49 -1.07
CA TYR A 42 11.92 24.53 -1.09
C TYR A 42 11.38 24.27 -2.51
N VAL A 43 11.19 25.33 -3.30
CA VAL A 43 10.77 25.20 -4.71
C VAL A 43 11.80 24.40 -5.51
N LEU A 44 13.10 24.65 -5.32
CA LEU A 44 14.18 23.89 -5.95
C LEU A 44 14.12 22.40 -5.57
N LEU A 45 13.96 22.11 -4.27
CA LEU A 45 13.81 20.73 -3.80
C LEU A 45 12.57 20.03 -4.39
N ARG A 46 11.44 20.76 -4.54
CA ARG A 46 10.23 20.20 -5.19
C ARG A 46 10.41 19.95 -6.68
N ILE A 47 11.19 20.74 -7.38
CA ILE A 47 11.54 20.48 -8.79
C ILE A 47 12.42 19.23 -8.90
N ILE A 48 13.42 19.11 -8.01
CA ILE A 48 14.28 17.92 -7.95
C ILE A 48 13.45 16.68 -7.62
N ASP A 49 12.57 16.76 -6.63
CA ASP A 49 11.63 15.71 -6.24
C ASP A 49 10.75 15.27 -7.43
N ALA A 50 10.11 16.20 -8.11
CA ALA A 50 9.27 15.93 -9.27
C ALA A 50 10.04 15.25 -10.41
N ALA A 51 11.25 15.71 -10.71
CA ALA A 51 12.12 15.13 -11.72
C ALA A 51 12.57 13.70 -11.33
N ALA A 52 12.96 13.50 -10.07
CA ALA A 52 13.37 12.21 -9.55
C ALA A 52 12.21 11.20 -9.51
N ASN A 53 11.02 11.66 -9.11
CA ASN A 53 9.80 10.85 -9.11
C ASN A 53 9.38 10.46 -10.52
N PHE A 54 9.40 11.40 -11.48
CA PHE A 54 9.12 11.09 -12.88
C PHE A 54 10.08 10.03 -13.43
N TYR A 55 11.39 10.18 -13.17
CA TYR A 55 12.40 9.22 -13.62
C TYR A 55 12.18 7.85 -12.96
N MET A 56 11.94 7.81 -11.66
CA MET A 56 11.71 6.60 -10.88
C MET A 56 10.49 5.84 -11.40
N THR A 57 9.35 6.51 -11.50
CA THR A 57 8.10 5.90 -11.99
C THR A 57 8.26 5.39 -13.42
N THR A 58 8.79 6.21 -14.33
CA THR A 58 8.94 5.83 -15.73
C THR A 58 9.90 4.65 -15.91
N ARG A 59 11.06 4.71 -15.27
CA ARG A 59 12.08 3.65 -15.40
C ARG A 59 11.71 2.38 -14.64
N GLY A 60 11.05 2.51 -13.49
CA GLY A 60 10.51 1.38 -12.73
C GLY A 60 9.51 0.56 -13.55
N HIS A 61 8.51 1.22 -14.12
CA HIS A 61 7.52 0.55 -14.97
C HIS A 61 8.12 0.00 -16.28
N HIS A 62 9.06 0.70 -16.91
CA HIS A 62 9.75 0.15 -18.07
C HIS A 62 10.51 -1.14 -17.71
N MET A 63 11.22 -1.15 -16.58
CA MET A 63 11.92 -2.35 -16.10
C MET A 63 10.92 -3.49 -15.84
N GLY A 64 9.80 -3.21 -15.16
CA GLY A 64 8.73 -4.18 -14.94
C GLY A 64 8.19 -4.76 -16.24
N THR A 65 7.95 -3.93 -17.26
CA THR A 65 7.47 -4.36 -18.58
C THR A 65 8.47 -5.30 -19.29
N PHE A 66 9.76 -5.02 -19.21
CA PHE A 66 10.77 -5.90 -19.79
C PHE A 66 10.85 -7.25 -19.07
N ILE A 67 10.85 -7.22 -17.73
CA ILE A 67 10.82 -8.46 -16.92
C ILE A 67 9.56 -9.28 -17.25
N GLU A 68 8.40 -8.64 -17.36
CA GLU A 68 7.14 -9.30 -17.74
C GLU A 68 7.24 -9.94 -19.12
N SER A 69 7.81 -9.21 -20.09
CA SER A 69 8.02 -9.71 -21.46
C SER A 69 8.92 -10.92 -21.49
N ASP A 70 10.07 -10.86 -20.80
CA ASP A 70 11.04 -11.96 -20.74
C ASP A 70 10.46 -13.20 -20.06
N MET A 71 9.80 -13.03 -18.90
CA MET A 71 9.14 -14.13 -18.21
C MET A 71 8.02 -14.76 -19.06
N ARG A 72 7.24 -13.94 -19.80
CA ARG A 72 6.20 -14.42 -20.70
C ARG A 72 6.79 -15.23 -21.85
N HIS A 73 7.91 -14.79 -22.39
CA HIS A 73 8.65 -15.51 -23.43
C HIS A 73 9.12 -16.87 -22.91
N ASP A 74 9.77 -16.89 -21.75
CA ASP A 74 10.31 -18.13 -21.14
C ASP A 74 9.19 -19.14 -20.82
N LEU A 75 8.07 -18.66 -20.25
CA LEU A 75 6.91 -19.50 -20.00
C LEU A 75 6.33 -20.07 -21.27
N PHE A 76 6.18 -19.27 -22.31
CA PHE A 76 5.64 -19.73 -23.58
C PHE A 76 6.58 -20.72 -24.25
N GLU A 77 7.90 -20.46 -24.25
CA GLU A 77 8.92 -21.40 -24.75
C GLU A 77 8.88 -22.73 -23.98
N HIS A 78 8.76 -22.67 -22.65
CA HIS A 78 8.62 -23.88 -21.83
C HIS A 78 7.38 -24.67 -22.19
N LEU A 79 6.24 -24.02 -22.34
CA LEU A 79 5.00 -24.67 -22.75
C LEU A 79 5.14 -25.36 -24.11
N GLN A 80 5.84 -24.79 -25.09
CA GLN A 80 6.07 -25.42 -26.39
C GLN A 80 6.93 -26.70 -26.31
N LYS A 81 7.71 -26.87 -25.24
CA LYS A 81 8.55 -28.06 -25.00
C LYS A 81 7.80 -29.21 -24.29
N LEU A 82 6.61 -28.96 -23.73
CA LEU A 82 5.82 -29.96 -23.02
C LEU A 82 5.13 -30.92 -23.97
N GLY A 83 5.07 -32.19 -23.57
CA GLY A 83 4.47 -33.28 -24.38
C GLY A 83 2.95 -33.27 -24.37
N PHE A 84 2.35 -33.97 -25.34
CA PHE A 84 0.89 -34.10 -25.48
C PHE A 84 0.18 -34.62 -24.23
N ALA A 85 0.82 -35.49 -23.45
CA ALA A 85 0.27 -36.01 -22.20
C ALA A 85 -0.06 -34.89 -21.19
N TYR A 86 0.75 -33.84 -21.13
CA TYR A 86 0.48 -32.69 -20.30
C TYR A 86 -0.80 -31.96 -20.75
N TYR A 87 -0.94 -31.71 -22.05
CA TYR A 87 -2.07 -30.97 -22.62
C TYR A 87 -3.39 -31.77 -22.57
N SER A 88 -3.32 -33.10 -22.47
CA SER A 88 -4.53 -33.95 -22.32
C SER A 88 -5.22 -33.74 -20.96
N SER A 89 -4.49 -33.28 -19.95
CA SER A 89 -5.01 -33.03 -18.59
C SER A 89 -4.97 -31.56 -18.18
N ALA A 90 -4.27 -30.72 -18.93
CA ALA A 90 -4.11 -29.31 -18.60
C ALA A 90 -5.36 -28.50 -18.92
N LYS A 91 -5.76 -27.63 -18.01
CA LYS A 91 -6.82 -26.63 -18.24
C LYS A 91 -6.20 -25.42 -18.95
N ILE A 92 -6.42 -25.30 -20.25
CA ILE A 92 -5.85 -24.24 -21.09
C ILE A 92 -6.16 -22.84 -20.55
N GLY A 93 -7.40 -22.61 -20.03
CA GLY A 93 -7.78 -21.34 -19.42
C GLY A 93 -6.91 -20.95 -18.21
N GLN A 94 -6.47 -21.93 -17.40
CA GLN A 94 -5.54 -21.67 -16.30
C GLN A 94 -4.14 -21.28 -16.80
N LEU A 95 -3.64 -21.94 -17.85
CA LEU A 95 -2.36 -21.59 -18.46
C LEU A 95 -2.37 -20.18 -19.06
N MET A 96 -3.48 -19.82 -19.71
CA MET A 96 -3.68 -18.46 -20.23
C MET A 96 -3.69 -17.43 -19.09
N ALA A 97 -4.37 -17.69 -17.98
CA ALA A 97 -4.39 -16.80 -16.82
C ALA A 97 -2.98 -16.60 -16.23
N ARG A 98 -2.17 -17.67 -16.15
CA ARG A 98 -0.79 -17.59 -15.67
C ARG A 98 0.10 -16.71 -16.55
N ILE A 99 0.01 -16.87 -17.88
CA ILE A 99 0.82 -16.08 -18.83
C ILE A 99 0.40 -14.61 -18.89
N THR A 100 -0.83 -14.30 -18.53
CA THR A 100 -1.38 -12.93 -18.59
C THR A 100 -1.48 -12.29 -17.20
N SER A 101 -2.49 -12.67 -16.44
CA SER A 101 -2.85 -11.98 -15.18
C SER A 101 -1.88 -12.26 -14.04
N ASP A 102 -1.49 -13.53 -13.83
CA ASP A 102 -0.61 -13.86 -12.70
C ASP A 102 0.79 -13.29 -12.91
N LEU A 103 1.29 -13.34 -14.15
CA LEU A 103 2.58 -12.78 -14.49
C LEU A 103 2.62 -11.25 -14.28
N PHE A 104 1.55 -10.55 -14.64
CA PHE A 104 1.43 -9.11 -14.38
C PHE A 104 1.49 -8.82 -12.87
N GLU A 105 0.74 -9.55 -12.04
CA GLU A 105 0.76 -9.36 -10.58
C GLU A 105 2.14 -9.66 -9.98
N VAL A 106 2.86 -10.65 -10.51
CA VAL A 106 4.24 -10.99 -10.08
C VAL A 106 5.21 -9.86 -10.41
N THR A 107 5.13 -9.29 -11.60
CA THR A 107 6.04 -8.22 -12.03
C THR A 107 5.74 -6.89 -11.34
N GLU A 108 4.48 -6.55 -11.13
CA GLU A 108 4.08 -5.41 -10.30
C GLU A 108 4.60 -5.55 -8.86
N PHE A 109 4.48 -6.75 -8.29
CA PHE A 109 5.06 -7.06 -6.99
C PHE A 109 6.58 -6.87 -6.96
N ALA A 110 7.29 -7.39 -7.97
CA ALA A 110 8.75 -7.45 -7.99
C ALA A 110 9.42 -6.06 -7.99
N HIS A 111 8.81 -5.05 -8.63
CA HIS A 111 9.39 -3.71 -8.67
C HIS A 111 8.80 -2.75 -7.63
N HIS A 112 7.49 -2.80 -7.37
CA HIS A 112 6.87 -1.91 -6.40
C HIS A 112 7.18 -2.29 -4.95
N CYS A 113 7.24 -3.59 -4.63
CA CYS A 113 7.40 -4.04 -3.26
C CYS A 113 8.71 -3.57 -2.61
N PRO A 114 9.89 -3.79 -3.22
CA PRO A 114 11.16 -3.31 -2.65
C PRO A 114 11.20 -1.78 -2.54
N GLU A 115 10.62 -1.07 -3.52
CA GLU A 115 10.57 0.40 -3.56
C GLU A 115 9.77 0.95 -2.39
N GLU A 116 8.54 0.47 -2.19
CA GLU A 116 7.65 0.96 -1.13
C GLU A 116 8.16 0.63 0.26
N PHE A 117 8.75 -0.56 0.48
CA PHE A 117 9.39 -0.89 1.76
C PHE A 117 10.60 -0.01 2.05
N PHE A 118 11.40 0.30 1.03
CA PHE A 118 12.56 1.18 1.16
C PHE A 118 12.13 2.62 1.51
N ILE A 119 11.15 3.17 0.80
CA ILE A 119 10.56 4.49 1.07
C ILE A 119 10.00 4.54 2.50
N ALA A 120 9.22 3.52 2.88
CA ALA A 120 8.61 3.46 4.20
C ALA A 120 9.66 3.36 5.32
N ALA A 121 10.73 2.58 5.12
CA ALA A 121 11.83 2.49 6.06
C ALA A 121 12.49 3.86 6.32
N ILE A 122 12.74 4.64 5.27
CA ILE A 122 13.30 6.00 5.40
C ILE A 122 12.29 6.92 6.09
N LYS A 123 11.01 6.91 5.67
CA LYS A 123 9.94 7.77 6.23
C LYS A 123 9.59 7.43 7.69
N ILE A 124 9.98 6.28 8.20
CA ILE A 124 9.84 5.91 9.61
C ILE A 124 11.13 6.23 10.38
N THR A 125 12.29 5.84 9.85
CA THR A 125 13.57 5.93 10.57
C THR A 125 14.06 7.38 10.68
N VAL A 126 13.98 8.18 9.60
CA VAL A 126 14.49 9.56 9.61
C VAL A 126 13.68 10.45 10.56
N PRO A 127 12.34 10.48 10.52
CA PRO A 127 11.56 11.19 11.54
C PRO A 127 11.82 10.70 12.95
N PHE A 128 11.97 9.39 13.17
CA PHE A 128 12.30 8.85 14.49
C PHE A 128 13.60 9.48 15.05
N VAL A 129 14.66 9.46 14.24
CA VAL A 129 15.96 10.03 14.66
C VAL A 129 15.86 11.53 14.93
N ILE A 130 15.19 12.28 14.04
CA ILE A 130 15.02 13.72 14.19
C ILE A 130 14.20 14.04 15.46
N LEU A 131 13.06 13.39 15.65
CA LEU A 131 12.17 13.61 16.78
C LEU A 131 12.79 13.17 18.12
N MET A 132 13.59 12.08 18.11
CA MET A 132 14.39 11.67 19.29
C MET A 132 15.38 12.75 19.73
N GLY A 133 15.94 13.52 18.78
CA GLY A 133 16.80 14.66 19.08
C GLY A 133 16.06 15.86 19.66
N MET A 134 14.74 15.99 19.44
CA MET A 134 13.92 17.08 19.97
C MET A 134 13.36 16.76 21.36
N ASN A 135 12.61 15.66 21.48
CA ASN A 135 12.06 15.19 22.76
C ASN A 135 11.92 13.66 22.78
N PRO A 136 12.83 12.94 23.46
CA PRO A 136 12.81 11.46 23.46
C PRO A 136 11.52 10.86 24.03
N ILE A 137 10.95 11.47 25.07
CA ILE A 137 9.77 10.92 25.76
C ILE A 137 8.56 10.99 24.83
N LEU A 138 8.31 12.14 24.21
CA LEU A 138 7.19 12.30 23.27
C LEU A 138 7.35 11.38 22.06
N THR A 139 8.57 11.25 21.53
CA THR A 139 8.87 10.35 20.42
C THR A 139 8.55 8.90 20.77
N LEU A 140 9.01 8.41 21.94
CA LEU A 140 8.75 7.04 22.37
C LEU A 140 7.25 6.78 22.58
N ILE A 141 6.50 7.73 23.12
CA ILE A 141 5.04 7.61 23.27
C ILE A 141 4.36 7.42 21.88
N VAL A 142 4.72 8.27 20.92
CA VAL A 142 4.14 8.21 19.56
C VAL A 142 4.51 6.89 18.89
N PHE A 143 5.79 6.50 18.92
CA PHE A 143 6.25 5.30 18.24
C PHE A 143 5.79 4.01 18.94
N ALA A 144 5.53 4.01 20.24
CA ALA A 144 4.93 2.87 20.94
C ALA A 144 3.49 2.57 20.48
N MET A 145 2.80 3.54 19.92
CA MET A 145 1.45 3.31 19.35
C MET A 145 1.48 2.49 18.06
N ILE A 146 2.58 2.50 17.30
CA ILE A 146 2.71 1.74 16.04
C ILE A 146 2.60 0.22 16.28
N PRO A 147 3.41 -0.41 17.13
CA PRO A 147 3.27 -1.84 17.41
C PRO A 147 1.92 -2.19 18.04
N LEU A 148 1.33 -1.31 18.84
CA LEU A 148 -0.01 -1.50 19.37
C LEU A 148 -1.07 -1.52 18.27
N MET A 149 -0.98 -0.60 17.31
CA MET A 149 -1.85 -0.58 16.12
C MET A 149 -1.69 -1.86 15.30
N ILE A 150 -0.44 -2.29 15.04
CA ILE A 150 -0.16 -3.54 14.31
C ILE A 150 -0.77 -4.74 15.02
N PHE A 151 -0.66 -4.79 16.34
CA PHE A 151 -1.26 -5.86 17.14
C PHE A 151 -2.79 -5.88 17.01
N CYS A 152 -3.47 -4.74 17.13
CA CYS A 152 -4.92 -4.63 17.01
C CYS A 152 -5.42 -4.93 15.59
N THR A 153 -4.71 -4.50 14.56
CA THR A 153 -5.10 -4.73 13.17
C THR A 153 -4.83 -6.15 12.70
N ARG A 154 -3.92 -6.89 13.36
CA ARG A 154 -3.54 -8.26 13.01
C ARG A 154 -4.73 -9.23 12.95
N PHE A 155 -5.70 -9.07 13.85
CA PHE A 155 -6.92 -9.90 13.86
C PHE A 155 -7.72 -9.73 12.58
N PHE A 156 -8.01 -8.49 12.21
CA PHE A 156 -8.78 -8.18 10.99
C PHE A 156 -8.01 -8.60 9.73
N ASN A 157 -6.70 -8.34 9.68
CA ASN A 157 -5.85 -8.72 8.56
C ASN A 157 -5.86 -10.24 8.33
N LYS A 158 -5.73 -11.05 9.41
CA LYS A 158 -5.81 -12.52 9.30
C LYS A 158 -7.17 -12.98 8.77
N LYS A 159 -8.28 -12.40 9.25
CA LYS A 159 -9.63 -12.73 8.81
C LYS A 159 -9.89 -12.29 7.37
N MET A 160 -9.44 -11.11 6.99
CA MET A 160 -9.52 -10.59 5.62
C MET A 160 -8.78 -11.51 4.65
N ARG A 161 -7.55 -11.92 4.98
CA ARG A 161 -6.78 -12.88 4.17
C ARG A 161 -7.50 -14.22 4.00
N GLN A 162 -8.12 -14.73 5.04
CA GLN A 162 -8.90 -15.96 4.97
C GLN A 162 -10.09 -15.82 4.02
N THR A 163 -10.87 -14.74 4.15
CA THR A 163 -12.03 -14.51 3.27
C THR A 163 -11.62 -14.22 1.82
N PHE A 164 -10.45 -13.66 1.56
CA PHE A 164 -9.93 -13.50 0.20
C PHE A 164 -9.62 -14.85 -0.46
N LYS A 165 -9.04 -15.80 0.30
CA LYS A 165 -8.83 -17.17 -0.22
C LYS A 165 -10.16 -17.87 -0.51
N GLU A 166 -11.14 -17.76 0.41
CA GLU A 166 -12.49 -18.32 0.22
C GLU A 166 -13.17 -17.70 -1.04
N ARG A 167 -13.04 -16.39 -1.23
CA ARG A 167 -13.55 -15.68 -2.42
C ARG A 167 -12.91 -16.17 -3.71
N ASN A 168 -11.59 -16.30 -3.75
CA ASN A 168 -10.88 -16.73 -4.96
C ASN A 168 -11.26 -18.17 -5.33
N HIS A 169 -11.39 -19.06 -4.33
CA HIS A 169 -11.90 -20.40 -4.54
C HIS A 169 -13.32 -20.38 -5.14
N GLN A 170 -14.22 -19.59 -4.57
CA GLN A 170 -15.60 -19.49 -5.06
C GLN A 170 -15.70 -18.91 -6.47
N VAL A 171 -14.82 -17.96 -6.84
CA VAL A 171 -14.72 -17.47 -8.21
C VAL A 171 -14.27 -18.59 -9.15
N GLY A 172 -13.32 -19.42 -8.73
CA GLY A 172 -12.90 -20.61 -9.49
C GLY A 172 -14.05 -21.60 -9.74
N GLU A 173 -14.89 -21.86 -8.72
CA GLU A 173 -16.07 -22.71 -8.87
C GLU A 173 -17.10 -22.12 -9.84
N ILE A 174 -17.35 -20.81 -9.76
CA ILE A 174 -18.25 -20.12 -10.69
C ILE A 174 -17.70 -20.20 -12.12
N ASN A 175 -16.41 -19.96 -12.31
CA ASN A 175 -15.79 -20.02 -13.63
C ASN A 175 -15.89 -21.42 -14.23
N ALA A 176 -15.61 -22.47 -13.45
CA ALA A 176 -15.76 -23.85 -13.91
C ALA A 176 -17.21 -24.18 -14.31
N GLN A 177 -18.18 -23.74 -13.52
CA GLN A 177 -19.60 -23.93 -13.82
C GLN A 177 -20.04 -23.19 -15.10
N VAL A 178 -19.57 -21.95 -15.29
CA VAL A 178 -19.84 -21.19 -16.51
C VAL A 178 -19.19 -21.85 -17.72
N GLU A 179 -17.94 -22.32 -17.59
CA GLU A 179 -17.24 -23.05 -18.63
C GLU A 179 -18.01 -24.33 -19.04
N ASP A 180 -18.42 -25.15 -18.09
CA ASP A 180 -19.18 -26.38 -18.34
C ASP A 180 -20.51 -26.08 -19.03
N SER A 181 -21.24 -25.07 -18.58
CA SER A 181 -22.53 -24.66 -19.18
C SER A 181 -22.36 -24.14 -20.60
N LEU A 182 -21.31 -23.36 -20.88
CA LEU A 182 -21.04 -22.80 -22.22
C LEU A 182 -20.51 -23.88 -23.18
N LEU A 183 -19.65 -24.79 -22.74
CA LEU A 183 -19.20 -25.91 -23.56
C LEU A 183 -20.36 -26.85 -23.88
N GLY A 184 -21.26 -27.08 -22.90
CA GLY A 184 -22.48 -27.89 -23.05
C GLY A 184 -23.68 -27.16 -23.62
N ILE A 185 -23.57 -25.92 -24.11
CA ILE A 185 -24.71 -25.05 -24.47
C ILE A 185 -25.68 -25.69 -25.48
N ARG A 186 -25.17 -26.50 -26.40
CA ARG A 186 -26.02 -27.24 -27.36
C ARG A 186 -26.95 -28.22 -26.66
N VAL A 187 -26.45 -28.91 -25.63
CA VAL A 187 -27.23 -29.88 -24.82
C VAL A 187 -28.26 -29.10 -23.99
N VAL A 188 -27.83 -28.02 -23.31
CA VAL A 188 -28.72 -27.13 -22.53
C VAL A 188 -29.90 -26.68 -23.41
N LYS A 189 -29.61 -26.19 -24.61
CA LYS A 189 -30.61 -25.68 -25.56
C LYS A 189 -31.51 -26.79 -26.09
N SER A 190 -30.95 -27.99 -26.40
CA SER A 190 -31.72 -29.11 -26.93
C SER A 190 -32.77 -29.64 -25.95
N PHE A 191 -32.51 -29.52 -24.66
CA PHE A 191 -33.40 -29.96 -23.59
C PHE A 191 -34.15 -28.82 -22.89
N ALA A 192 -34.06 -27.58 -23.40
CA ALA A 192 -34.65 -26.35 -22.82
C ALA A 192 -34.33 -26.23 -21.30
N ASN A 193 -33.08 -26.51 -20.91
CA ASN A 193 -32.68 -26.64 -19.50
C ASN A 193 -31.99 -25.36 -18.95
N GLU A 194 -32.18 -24.23 -19.63
CA GLU A 194 -31.63 -22.93 -19.21
C GLU A 194 -32.02 -22.52 -17.77
N PRO A 195 -33.27 -22.74 -17.30
CA PRO A 195 -33.65 -22.38 -15.94
C PRO A 195 -32.86 -23.16 -14.87
N MET A 196 -32.49 -24.42 -15.16
CA MET A 196 -31.67 -25.22 -14.24
C MET A 196 -30.24 -24.67 -14.17
N GLU A 197 -29.65 -24.34 -15.31
CA GLU A 197 -28.30 -23.76 -15.35
C GLU A 197 -28.26 -22.40 -14.65
N LEU A 198 -29.27 -21.53 -14.83
CA LEU A 198 -29.42 -20.27 -14.09
C LEU A 198 -29.51 -20.51 -12.59
N THR A 199 -30.32 -21.49 -12.14
CA THR A 199 -30.44 -21.83 -10.72
C THR A 199 -29.11 -22.30 -10.10
N LYS A 200 -28.31 -23.06 -10.86
CA LYS A 200 -26.98 -23.47 -10.42
C LYS A 200 -26.05 -22.25 -10.28
N PHE A 201 -26.01 -21.39 -11.30
CA PHE A 201 -25.23 -20.15 -11.30
C PHE A 201 -25.61 -19.24 -10.14
N ASP A 202 -26.90 -18.98 -9.94
CA ASP A 202 -27.41 -18.12 -8.87
C ASP A 202 -26.99 -18.63 -7.48
N ARG A 203 -27.00 -19.94 -7.24
CA ARG A 203 -26.50 -20.52 -6.00
C ARG A 203 -25.02 -20.22 -5.76
N GLY A 204 -24.18 -20.40 -6.79
CA GLY A 204 -22.76 -20.08 -6.75
C GLY A 204 -22.51 -18.60 -6.50
N ASN A 205 -23.27 -17.75 -7.19
CA ASN A 205 -23.19 -16.29 -7.08
C ASN A 205 -23.67 -15.78 -5.71
N GLU A 206 -24.76 -16.34 -5.15
CA GLU A 206 -25.17 -16.01 -3.79
C GLU A 206 -24.10 -16.35 -2.75
N GLN A 207 -23.44 -17.50 -2.89
CA GLN A 207 -22.33 -17.88 -2.02
C GLN A 207 -21.17 -16.89 -2.14
N PHE A 208 -20.81 -16.48 -3.35
CA PHE A 208 -19.81 -15.45 -3.61
C PHE A 208 -20.18 -14.12 -2.91
N VAL A 209 -21.42 -13.66 -3.05
CA VAL A 209 -21.91 -12.44 -2.40
C VAL A 209 -21.78 -12.54 -0.87
N LYS A 210 -22.13 -13.67 -0.27
CA LYS A 210 -22.00 -13.89 1.19
C LYS A 210 -20.54 -13.78 1.64
N ILE A 211 -19.62 -14.44 0.91
CA ILE A 211 -18.18 -14.40 1.22
C ILE A 211 -17.65 -12.98 1.05
N LYS A 212 -18.02 -12.29 -0.02
CA LYS A 212 -17.58 -10.92 -0.32
C LYS A 212 -18.06 -9.94 0.72
N ASN A 213 -19.31 -10.02 1.15
CA ASN A 213 -19.86 -9.18 2.21
C ASN A 213 -19.13 -9.39 3.54
N LYS A 214 -18.84 -10.65 3.91
CA LYS A 214 -18.03 -10.98 5.08
C LYS A 214 -16.61 -10.40 4.99
N SER A 215 -16.00 -10.46 3.80
CA SER A 215 -14.70 -9.83 3.54
C SER A 215 -14.72 -8.33 3.76
N TYR A 216 -15.75 -7.64 3.26
CA TYR A 216 -15.90 -6.20 3.45
C TYR A 216 -16.10 -5.78 4.91
N ILE A 217 -16.77 -6.61 5.74
CA ILE A 217 -16.87 -6.35 7.18
C ILE A 217 -15.48 -6.35 7.84
N TYR A 218 -14.64 -7.34 7.53
CA TYR A 218 -13.29 -7.39 8.07
C TYR A 218 -12.40 -6.28 7.53
N MET A 219 -12.54 -5.94 6.25
CA MET A 219 -11.84 -4.82 5.63
C MET A 219 -12.26 -3.49 6.29
N GLY A 220 -13.55 -3.27 6.50
CA GLY A 220 -14.06 -2.12 7.23
C GLY A 220 -13.52 -2.04 8.66
N GLY A 221 -13.49 -3.17 9.38
CA GLY A 221 -12.90 -3.25 10.72
C GLY A 221 -11.42 -2.91 10.73
N PHE A 222 -10.66 -3.40 9.76
CA PHE A 222 -9.24 -3.08 9.59
C PHE A 222 -9.01 -1.59 9.36
N HIS A 223 -9.69 -1.00 8.37
CA HIS A 223 -9.57 0.44 8.07
C HIS A 223 -10.05 1.33 9.22
N THR A 224 -11.14 0.94 9.89
CA THR A 224 -11.65 1.69 11.04
C THR A 224 -10.65 1.67 12.19
N THR A 225 -10.08 0.50 12.51
CA THR A 225 -9.05 0.38 13.56
C THR A 225 -7.83 1.24 13.23
N THR A 226 -7.31 1.16 12.01
CA THR A 226 -6.18 2.00 11.56
C THR A 226 -6.51 3.49 11.70
N ARG A 227 -7.71 3.91 11.28
CA ARG A 227 -8.16 5.30 11.38
C ARG A 227 -8.30 5.79 12.84
N ILE A 228 -8.72 4.92 13.75
CA ILE A 228 -8.77 5.25 15.19
C ILE A 228 -7.36 5.50 15.72
N PHE A 229 -6.40 4.62 15.38
CA PHE A 229 -5.01 4.80 15.81
C PHE A 229 -4.38 6.04 15.20
N ASP A 230 -4.67 6.38 13.93
CA ASP A 230 -4.25 7.63 13.31
C ASP A 230 -4.73 8.84 14.13
N GLY A 231 -6.02 8.86 14.48
CA GLY A 231 -6.58 9.94 15.31
C GLY A 231 -5.97 9.98 16.73
N LEU A 232 -5.76 8.80 17.35
CA LEU A 232 -5.14 8.71 18.66
C LEU A 232 -3.67 9.17 18.64
N MET A 233 -2.89 8.79 17.66
CA MET A 233 -1.50 9.26 17.51
C MET A 233 -1.46 10.78 17.36
N TYR A 234 -2.33 11.33 16.54
CA TYR A 234 -2.41 12.79 16.32
C TYR A 234 -2.81 13.53 17.60
N ILE A 235 -3.87 13.09 18.30
CA ILE A 235 -4.31 13.74 19.54
C ILE A 235 -3.29 13.61 20.67
N VAL A 236 -2.56 12.49 20.74
CA VAL A 236 -1.44 12.33 21.68
C VAL A 236 -0.37 13.39 21.45
N VAL A 237 0.03 13.63 20.20
CA VAL A 237 1.00 14.66 19.89
C VAL A 237 0.46 16.05 20.23
N VAL A 238 -0.82 16.33 19.90
CA VAL A 238 -1.44 17.61 20.21
C VAL A 238 -1.47 17.85 21.72
N VAL A 239 -1.98 16.91 22.51
CA VAL A 239 -2.17 17.08 23.94
C VAL A 239 -0.83 16.97 24.71
N ALA A 240 -0.09 15.87 24.50
CA ALA A 240 1.17 15.68 25.21
C ALA A 240 2.23 16.69 24.77
N GLY A 241 2.29 17.02 23.48
CA GLY A 241 3.19 18.06 22.97
C GLY A 241 2.89 19.42 23.58
N ALA A 242 1.60 19.82 23.68
CA ALA A 242 1.21 21.05 24.36
C ALA A 242 1.57 21.05 25.85
N LEU A 243 1.38 19.92 26.57
CA LEU A 243 1.79 19.79 27.97
C LEU A 243 3.31 19.89 28.14
N PHE A 244 4.10 19.29 27.25
CA PHE A 244 5.55 19.43 27.26
C PHE A 244 5.99 20.86 26.93
N MET A 245 5.24 21.56 26.07
CA MET A 245 5.50 22.97 25.75
C MET A 245 5.21 23.87 26.97
N ILE A 246 4.11 23.68 27.67
CA ILE A 246 3.78 24.38 28.93
C ILE A 246 4.86 24.12 29.99
N GLY A 247 5.35 22.88 30.07
CA GLY A 247 6.42 22.48 31.00
C GLY A 247 7.83 22.92 30.57
N GLY A 248 8.00 23.69 29.49
CA GLY A 248 9.29 24.16 28.98
C GLY A 248 10.21 23.06 28.42
N LYS A 249 9.66 21.87 28.15
CA LYS A 249 10.43 20.70 27.64
C LYS A 249 10.36 20.55 26.12
N LEU A 250 9.55 21.36 25.44
CA LEU A 250 9.38 21.40 24.01
C LEU A 250 9.18 22.86 23.58
N THR A 251 9.83 23.28 22.48
CA THR A 251 9.65 24.61 21.93
C THR A 251 8.47 24.63 20.95
N ALA A 252 7.90 25.81 20.67
CA ALA A 252 6.83 25.94 19.68
C ALA A 252 7.28 25.52 18.26
N PRO A 253 8.50 25.84 17.79
CA PRO A 253 9.03 25.31 16.53
C PRO A 253 9.14 23.80 16.50
N ASP A 254 9.61 23.16 17.58
CA ASP A 254 9.69 21.71 17.67
C ASP A 254 8.31 21.05 17.65
N TYR A 255 7.34 21.65 18.35
CA TYR A 255 5.96 21.18 18.34
C TYR A 255 5.33 21.19 16.94
N MET A 256 5.55 22.25 16.16
CA MET A 256 5.10 22.30 14.76
C MET A 256 5.77 21.24 13.89
N ALA A 257 7.08 21.02 14.08
CA ALA A 257 7.77 19.93 13.39
C ALA A 257 7.21 18.55 13.76
N TYR A 258 6.88 18.30 15.04
CA TYR A 258 6.22 17.06 15.48
C TYR A 258 4.92 16.82 14.75
N LEU A 259 4.02 17.80 14.67
CA LEU A 259 2.73 17.67 13.99
C LEU A 259 2.89 17.28 12.52
N LEU A 260 3.85 17.89 11.83
CA LEU A 260 4.12 17.60 10.43
C LEU A 260 4.77 16.22 10.23
N TYR A 261 5.76 15.85 11.05
CA TYR A 261 6.39 14.54 10.95
C TYR A 261 5.44 13.40 11.30
N VAL A 262 4.57 13.58 12.29
CA VAL A 262 3.56 12.55 12.62
C VAL A 262 2.55 12.41 11.47
N SER A 263 2.15 13.50 10.82
CA SER A 263 1.32 13.43 9.62
C SER A 263 1.99 12.61 8.49
N THR A 264 3.28 12.85 8.24
CA THR A 264 4.08 12.07 7.27
C THR A 264 4.21 10.60 7.67
N LEU A 265 4.41 10.32 8.96
CA LEU A 265 4.48 8.96 9.49
C LEU A 265 3.17 8.21 9.28
N LEU A 266 2.04 8.82 9.60
CA LEU A 266 0.70 8.24 9.44
C LEU A 266 0.39 7.91 7.96
N THR A 267 0.74 8.81 7.03
CA THR A 267 0.56 8.55 5.59
C THR A 267 1.42 7.37 5.13
N SER A 268 2.65 7.25 5.63
CA SER A 268 3.56 6.15 5.29
C SER A 268 3.06 4.81 5.83
N ILE A 269 2.53 4.78 7.05
CA ILE A 269 1.93 3.57 7.64
C ILE A 269 0.71 3.13 6.84
N ARG A 270 -0.19 4.05 6.46
CA ARG A 270 -1.35 3.74 5.62
C ARG A 270 -0.93 3.13 4.28
N ARG A 271 0.10 3.70 3.66
CA ARG A 271 0.63 3.20 2.39
C ARG A 271 1.18 1.78 2.49
N ILE A 272 1.91 1.43 3.56
CA ILE A 272 2.34 0.05 3.83
C ILE A 272 1.13 -0.89 3.94
N VAL A 273 0.08 -0.45 4.62
CA VAL A 273 -1.14 -1.24 4.83
C VAL A 273 -1.86 -1.51 3.50
N GLU A 274 -2.04 -0.51 2.66
CA GLU A 274 -2.63 -0.63 1.31
C GLU A 274 -1.78 -1.55 0.43
N PHE A 275 -0.48 -1.44 0.55
CA PHE A 275 0.48 -2.22 -0.21
C PHE A 275 0.51 -3.71 0.19
N MET A 276 0.15 -4.05 1.43
CA MET A 276 0.08 -5.45 1.89
C MET A 276 -0.95 -6.29 1.10
N GLU A 277 -1.99 -5.68 0.54
CA GLU A 277 -2.95 -6.38 -0.32
C GLU A 277 -2.32 -6.74 -1.67
N GLN A 278 -1.57 -5.82 -2.27
CA GLN A 278 -0.82 -6.05 -3.51
C GLN A 278 0.28 -7.10 -3.32
N PHE A 279 1.00 -7.03 -2.20
CA PHE A 279 1.98 -8.05 -1.80
C PHE A 279 1.37 -9.46 -1.76
N GLN A 280 0.16 -9.61 -1.20
CA GLN A 280 -0.50 -10.90 -1.13
C GLN A 280 -0.94 -11.42 -2.51
N ARG A 281 -1.37 -10.53 -3.41
CA ARG A 281 -1.71 -10.91 -4.79
C ARG A 281 -0.50 -11.42 -5.55
N GLY A 282 0.62 -10.68 -5.51
CA GLY A 282 1.86 -11.10 -6.14
C GLY A 282 2.40 -12.44 -5.62
N MET A 283 2.36 -12.65 -4.30
CA MET A 283 2.75 -13.94 -3.70
C MET A 283 1.86 -15.11 -4.14
N THR A 284 0.57 -14.87 -4.36
CA THR A 284 -0.35 -15.91 -4.85
C THR A 284 -0.09 -16.23 -6.34
N GLY A 285 0.36 -15.25 -7.13
CA GLY A 285 0.75 -15.45 -8.53
C GLY A 285 2.04 -16.26 -8.69
N ILE A 286 2.89 -16.29 -7.66
CA ILE A 286 4.12 -17.10 -7.64
C ILE A 286 3.82 -18.56 -7.27
N GLU A 287 2.84 -18.83 -6.41
CA GLU A 287 2.38 -20.19 -6.02
C GLU A 287 1.58 -20.85 -7.15
#